data_74d11d3dff722d80422d95839a02cf68
#
_entry.id   74d11d3dff722d80422d95839a02cf68
#
_cell.length_a   1.000
_cell.length_b   1.000
_cell.length_c   1.000
_cell.angle_alpha   90.00
_cell.angle_beta   90.00
_cell.angle_gamma   90.00
#
_symmetry.space_group_name_H-M   'P 1'
#
loop_
_entity.id
_entity.type
_entity.pdbx_description
1 polymer ?
#
loop_
_entity_poly.entity_id
_entity_poly.type
_entity_poly.pdbx_seq_one_letter_code
_entity_poly.pdbx_strand_id
1 'polypeptide(L)'
;MIRSVEEVLARLESLPQLQNKIAYDHFSEPQQLPFAAYTFDADTDGADDYKGVAYIDFTLELYADPRDLPLELEILKTLDDAEITSDSEYIEAERMYQTTFSFRFPYKLTTPTETE
;
A
#
# COMPACT_ATOMS: atom_id res chain seq x y z
N MET A 1 -14.27 5.03 -1.81
CA MET A 1 -13.66 4.85 -0.50
C MET A 1 -12.97 3.50 -0.38
N ILE A 2 -11.75 3.51 0.09
CA ILE A 2 -10.99 2.26 0.21
C ILE A 2 -11.54 1.42 1.35
N ARG A 3 -11.80 0.15 1.10
CA ARG A 3 -12.43 -0.76 2.06
C ARG A 3 -11.62 -1.98 2.40
N SER A 4 -10.60 -2.30 1.61
CA SER A 4 -9.85 -3.51 1.85
C SER A 4 -8.46 -3.41 1.25
N VAL A 5 -7.56 -4.27 1.71
CA VAL A 5 -6.23 -4.39 1.12
C VAL A 5 -6.34 -4.83 -0.33
N GLU A 6 -7.25 -5.75 -0.62
CA GLU A 6 -7.44 -6.22 -1.98
C GLU A 6 -7.82 -5.10 -2.93
N GLU A 7 -8.65 -4.17 -2.46
CA GLU A 7 -9.04 -3.03 -3.27
C GLU A 7 -7.84 -2.13 -3.57
N VAL A 8 -7.00 -1.88 -2.56
CA VAL A 8 -5.79 -1.08 -2.76
C VAL A 8 -4.91 -1.74 -3.82
N LEU A 9 -4.69 -3.04 -3.68
CA LEU A 9 -3.84 -3.76 -4.62
C LEU A 9 -4.41 -3.75 -6.02
N ALA A 10 -5.72 -3.91 -6.17
CA ALA A 10 -6.34 -3.86 -7.49
C ALA A 10 -6.12 -2.51 -8.15
N ARG A 11 -6.24 -1.42 -7.39
CA ARG A 11 -6.00 -0.10 -7.93
C ARG A 11 -4.54 0.07 -8.37
N LEU A 12 -3.61 -0.39 -7.54
CA LEU A 12 -2.19 -0.27 -7.87
C LEU A 12 -1.81 -1.14 -9.05
N GLU A 13 -2.38 -2.34 -9.13
CA GLU A 13 -2.11 -3.24 -10.24
C GLU A 13 -2.66 -2.73 -11.56
N SER A 14 -3.60 -1.80 -11.51
CA SER A 14 -4.12 -1.19 -12.74
C SER A 14 -3.10 -0.26 -13.40
N LEU A 15 -2.06 0.12 -12.66
CA LEU A 15 -0.99 0.94 -13.23
C LEU A 15 -0.05 0.04 -14.02
N PRO A 16 0.18 0.32 -15.31
CA PRO A 16 0.98 -0.59 -16.15
C PRO A 16 2.37 -0.87 -15.58
N GLN A 17 3.00 0.12 -14.97
CA GLN A 17 4.36 -0.05 -14.44
C GLN A 17 4.41 -0.98 -13.23
N LEU A 18 3.28 -1.16 -12.55
CA LEU A 18 3.25 -1.99 -11.35
C LEU A 18 2.53 -3.30 -11.55
N GLN A 19 2.06 -3.57 -12.75
CA GLN A 19 1.36 -4.82 -13.03
C GLN A 19 2.32 -5.99 -12.84
N ASN A 20 1.98 -6.91 -11.92
CA ASN A 20 2.82 -8.03 -11.55
C ASN A 20 4.16 -7.61 -10.94
N LYS A 21 4.22 -6.39 -10.39
CA LYS A 21 5.45 -5.86 -9.81
C LYS A 21 5.25 -5.46 -8.36
N ILE A 22 4.25 -6.01 -7.69
CA ILE A 22 3.94 -5.70 -6.30
C ILE A 22 3.92 -6.99 -5.52
N ALA A 23 4.62 -7.02 -4.39
CA ALA A 23 4.66 -8.20 -3.52
C ALA A 23 4.44 -7.78 -2.07
N TYR A 24 3.94 -8.72 -1.28
CA TYR A 24 3.83 -8.51 0.16
C TYR A 24 5.21 -8.59 0.78
N ASP A 25 5.57 -7.54 1.51
CA ASP A 25 6.80 -7.45 2.29
C ASP A 25 8.06 -7.45 1.42
N HIS A 26 8.24 -8.43 0.56
CA HIS A 26 9.44 -8.49 -0.29
C HIS A 26 9.22 -9.49 -1.42
N PHE A 27 10.09 -9.42 -2.41
CA PHE A 27 10.13 -10.42 -3.47
C PHE A 27 11.14 -11.51 -3.11
N SER A 28 10.82 -12.75 -3.46
CA SER A 28 11.75 -13.85 -3.22
C SER A 28 12.94 -13.82 -4.18
N GLU A 29 12.82 -13.11 -5.28
CA GLU A 29 13.89 -12.97 -6.26
C GLU A 29 14.05 -11.52 -6.66
N PRO A 30 15.25 -11.10 -7.08
CA PRO A 30 15.45 -9.72 -7.51
C PRO A 30 14.52 -9.36 -8.65
N GLN A 31 14.05 -8.12 -8.62
CA GLN A 31 13.13 -7.59 -9.63
C GLN A 31 13.77 -6.44 -10.38
N GLN A 32 13.35 -6.24 -11.61
CA GLN A 32 13.75 -5.05 -12.35
C GLN A 32 12.96 -3.85 -11.86
N LEU A 33 13.64 -2.73 -11.75
CA LEU A 33 12.99 -1.49 -11.33
C LEU A 33 12.06 -0.97 -12.44
N PRO A 34 10.95 -0.35 -12.10
CA PRO A 34 10.46 -0.16 -10.74
C PRO A 34 9.69 -1.37 -10.24
N PHE A 35 9.64 -1.50 -8.92
CA PHE A 35 8.79 -2.50 -8.30
C PHE A 35 8.38 -1.98 -6.93
N ALA A 36 7.41 -2.64 -6.31
CA ALA A 36 6.90 -2.18 -5.03
C ALA A 36 6.64 -3.35 -4.09
N ALA A 37 6.75 -3.07 -2.81
CA ALA A 37 6.40 -4.02 -1.77
C ALA A 37 5.44 -3.34 -0.81
N TYR A 38 4.52 -4.10 -0.22
CA TYR A 38 3.58 -3.52 0.71
C TYR A 38 3.52 -4.35 1.99
N THR A 39 3.18 -3.65 3.06
CA THR A 39 2.86 -4.29 4.34
C THR A 39 1.63 -3.59 4.92
N PHE A 40 1.00 -4.24 5.88
CA PHE A 40 -0.09 -3.60 6.58
C PHE A 40 -0.25 -4.21 7.97
N ASP A 41 -0.81 -3.40 8.86
CA ASP A 41 -1.12 -3.82 10.21
C ASP A 41 -2.54 -3.41 10.53
N ALA A 42 -3.18 -4.19 11.38
CA ALA A 42 -4.51 -3.86 11.87
C ALA A 42 -4.38 -3.16 13.21
N ASP A 43 -5.06 -2.01 13.32
CA ASP A 43 -5.12 -1.28 14.58
C ASP A 43 -6.53 -1.44 15.12
N THR A 44 -6.67 -2.21 16.19
CA THR A 44 -7.96 -2.51 16.76
C THR A 44 -8.24 -1.74 18.04
N ASP A 45 -7.43 -0.76 18.37
CA ASP A 45 -7.58 -0.04 19.63
C ASP A 45 -8.95 0.59 19.80
N GLY A 46 -9.55 1.05 18.72
CA GLY A 46 -10.88 1.63 18.79
C GLY A 46 -12.00 0.66 18.58
N ALA A 47 -11.68 -0.59 18.25
CA ALA A 47 -12.71 -1.56 17.89
C ALA A 47 -13.45 -2.11 19.09
N ASP A 48 -12.85 -2.06 20.26
CA ASP A 48 -13.47 -2.59 21.47
C ASP A 48 -14.82 -1.95 21.72
N ASP A 49 -14.91 -0.66 21.49
CA ASP A 49 -16.13 0.06 21.79
C ASP A 49 -17.18 -0.08 20.70
N TYR A 50 -16.75 -0.29 19.47
CA TYR A 50 -17.66 -0.27 18.33
C TYR A 50 -17.90 -1.63 17.73
N LYS A 51 -17.16 -2.59 18.15
CA LYS A 51 -17.43 -3.98 17.76
C LYS A 51 -17.62 -4.14 16.28
N GLY A 52 -16.56 -4.21 15.58
CA GLY A 52 -16.64 -4.46 14.17
C GLY A 52 -15.95 -3.46 13.30
N VAL A 53 -15.28 -2.49 13.91
CA VAL A 53 -14.53 -1.51 13.15
C VAL A 53 -13.09 -1.50 13.66
N ALA A 54 -12.16 -1.62 12.76
CA ALA A 54 -10.75 -1.48 13.04
C ALA A 54 -10.17 -0.61 11.96
N TYR A 55 -8.90 -0.30 12.07
CA TYR A 55 -8.21 0.46 11.03
C TYR A 55 -7.08 -0.38 10.49
N ILE A 56 -6.85 -0.23 9.20
CA ILE A 56 -5.70 -0.85 8.54
C ILE A 56 -4.68 0.26 8.27
N ASP A 57 -3.47 0.06 8.75
CA ASP A 57 -2.35 0.95 8.43
C ASP A 57 -1.58 0.29 7.30
N PHE A 58 -1.61 0.91 6.14
CA PHE A 58 -1.05 0.34 4.92
C PHE A 58 0.20 1.12 4.54
N THR A 59 1.24 0.40 4.16
CA THR A 59 2.50 1.00 3.71
C THR A 59 2.90 0.38 2.38
N LEU A 60 3.19 1.24 1.42
CA LEU A 60 3.70 0.83 0.13
C LEU A 60 5.08 1.42 -0.05
N GLU A 61 6.05 0.58 -0.43
CA GLU A 61 7.41 1.02 -0.71
C GLU A 61 7.67 0.84 -2.19
N LEU A 62 7.89 1.95 -2.88
CA LEU A 62 8.19 1.94 -4.31
C LEU A 62 9.70 2.10 -4.50
N TYR A 63 10.27 1.20 -5.30
CA TYR A 63 11.71 1.21 -5.58
C TYR A 63 11.93 1.58 -7.04
N ALA A 64 12.78 2.57 -7.28
CA ALA A 64 13.07 3.05 -8.63
C ALA A 64 14.45 3.72 -8.67
N ASP A 65 15.07 3.74 -9.84
CA ASP A 65 16.33 4.46 -10.04
C ASP A 65 16.44 4.85 -11.51
N PRO A 66 16.41 6.16 -11.79
CA PRO A 66 16.25 7.27 -10.86
C PRO A 66 14.83 7.32 -10.32
N ARG A 67 14.61 8.24 -9.39
CA ARG A 67 13.30 8.42 -8.80
C ARG A 67 12.26 8.67 -9.90
N ASP A 68 11.13 7.97 -9.79
CA ASP A 68 10.10 8.01 -10.83
C ASP A 68 8.93 8.87 -10.38
N LEU A 69 9.06 10.18 -10.53
CA LEU A 69 8.01 11.10 -10.10
C LEU A 69 6.67 10.87 -10.79
N PRO A 70 6.64 10.64 -12.11
CA PRO A 70 5.35 10.37 -12.74
C PRO A 70 4.63 9.17 -12.14
N LEU A 71 5.35 8.10 -11.84
CA LEU A 71 4.74 6.94 -11.23
C LEU A 71 4.26 7.24 -9.81
N GLU A 72 5.05 7.99 -9.04
CA GLU A 72 4.64 8.39 -7.71
C GLU A 72 3.34 9.17 -7.74
N LEU A 73 3.20 10.08 -8.70
CA LEU A 73 1.98 10.86 -8.85
C LEU A 73 0.80 10.00 -9.27
N GLU A 74 1.05 9.01 -10.13
CA GLU A 74 -0.01 8.10 -10.52
C GLU A 74 -0.51 7.27 -9.33
N ILE A 75 0.40 6.88 -8.45
CA ILE A 75 0.01 6.15 -7.24
C ILE A 75 -0.87 7.03 -6.38
N LEU A 76 -0.46 8.28 -6.15
CA LEU A 76 -1.25 9.19 -5.33
C LEU A 76 -2.61 9.45 -5.96
N LYS A 77 -2.66 9.54 -7.28
CA LYS A 77 -3.90 9.79 -7.98
C LYS A 77 -4.86 8.62 -7.89
N THR A 78 -4.33 7.40 -8.04
CA THR A 78 -5.20 6.23 -8.01
C THR A 78 -5.74 5.93 -6.62
N LEU A 79 -5.09 6.48 -5.59
CA LEU A 79 -5.52 6.32 -4.19
C LEU A 79 -5.96 7.67 -3.62
N ASP A 80 -6.57 8.51 -4.43
CA ASP A 80 -6.85 9.89 -4.06
C ASP A 80 -7.92 10.05 -2.97
N ASP A 81 -8.65 9.00 -2.66
CA ASP A 81 -9.61 9.04 -1.57
C ASP A 81 -8.99 8.68 -0.21
N ALA A 82 -7.68 8.53 -0.16
CA ALA A 82 -6.96 8.30 1.08
C ALA A 82 -6.06 9.50 1.40
N GLU A 83 -5.82 9.70 2.68
CA GLU A 83 -4.86 10.73 3.10
C GLU A 83 -3.49 10.07 3.20
N ILE A 84 -2.65 10.31 2.22
CA ILE A 84 -1.37 9.61 2.09
C ILE A 84 -0.23 10.53 2.49
N THR A 85 0.64 10.02 3.37
CA THR A 85 1.93 10.67 3.58
C THR A 85 2.96 9.92 2.77
N SER A 86 3.88 10.66 2.15
CA SER A 86 4.91 10.02 1.36
C SER A 86 6.26 10.63 1.66
N ASP A 87 7.29 9.80 1.55
CA ASP A 87 8.65 10.21 1.82
C ASP A 87 9.57 9.38 0.95
N SER A 88 10.63 10.01 0.45
CA SER A 88 11.53 9.35 -0.48
C SER A 88 12.96 9.49 -0.01
N GLU A 89 13.74 8.41 -0.13
CA GLU A 89 15.14 8.45 0.23
C GLU A 89 15.94 7.54 -0.69
N TYR A 90 17.23 7.85 -0.83
CA TYR A 90 18.12 7.03 -1.64
C TYR A 90 18.77 5.99 -0.74
N ILE A 91 18.66 4.72 -1.14
CA ILE A 91 19.26 3.61 -0.38
C ILE A 91 20.60 3.29 -1.02
N GLU A 92 21.68 3.77 -0.40
CA GLU A 92 23.03 3.64 -0.96
C GLU A 92 23.42 2.20 -1.23
N ALA A 93 23.13 1.34 -0.26
CA ALA A 93 23.53 -0.07 -0.38
C ALA A 93 22.87 -0.75 -1.58
N GLU A 94 21.69 -0.31 -1.96
CA GLU A 94 20.93 -0.92 -3.03
C GLU A 94 20.93 -0.10 -4.30
N ARG A 95 21.46 1.12 -4.23
CA ARG A 95 21.57 2.02 -5.37
C ARG A 95 20.23 2.28 -6.03
N MET A 96 19.24 2.57 -5.20
CA MET A 96 17.91 2.89 -5.71
C MET A 96 17.19 3.79 -4.71
N TYR A 97 16.15 4.45 -5.19
CA TYR A 97 15.30 5.27 -4.34
C TYR A 97 14.17 4.44 -3.81
N GLN A 98 13.83 4.66 -2.55
CA GLN A 98 12.67 4.05 -1.91
C GLN A 98 11.71 5.17 -1.55
N THR A 99 10.52 5.14 -2.11
CA THR A 99 9.47 6.08 -1.77
C THR A 99 8.41 5.35 -0.99
N THR A 100 8.15 5.79 0.22
CA THR A 100 7.22 5.14 1.12
C THR A 100 5.92 5.94 1.13
N PHE A 101 4.80 5.24 0.89
CA PHE A 101 3.47 5.81 0.95
C PHE A 101 2.74 5.14 2.10
N SER A 102 2.21 5.94 3.02
CA SER A 102 1.51 5.40 4.19
C SER A 102 0.15 6.05 4.32
N PHE A 103 -0.84 5.24 4.61
CA PHE A 103 -2.18 5.74 4.84
C PHE A 103 -2.97 4.73 5.65
N ARG A 104 -4.11 5.18 6.14
CA ARG A 104 -4.97 4.37 7.00
C ARG A 104 -6.37 4.38 6.43
N PHE A 105 -7.05 3.26 6.54
CA PHE A 105 -8.46 3.21 6.16
C PHE A 105 -9.22 2.35 7.16
N PRO A 106 -10.52 2.64 7.34
CA PRO A 106 -11.33 1.82 8.24
C PRO A 106 -11.63 0.47 7.61
N TYR A 107 -11.61 -0.55 8.43
CA TYR A 107 -11.91 -1.91 7.99
C TYR A 107 -13.02 -2.45 8.87
N LYS A 108 -14.13 -2.80 8.24
CA LYS A 108 -15.26 -3.32 8.98
C LYS A 108 -15.04 -4.79 9.27
N LEU A 109 -15.05 -5.12 10.55
CA LEU A 109 -14.95 -6.52 10.97
C LEU A 109 -16.32 -7.15 10.88
N THR A 110 -16.41 -8.28 10.20
CA THR A 110 -17.66 -9.01 10.12
C THR A 110 -17.46 -10.39 10.65
N THR A 111 -18.51 -10.94 11.23
CA THR A 111 -18.47 -12.31 11.69
C THR A 111 -19.18 -13.19 10.67
N PRO A 112 -18.88 -14.49 10.66
CA PRO A 112 -19.56 -15.37 9.71
C PRO A 112 -21.07 -15.32 9.80
N THR A 113 -21.59 -15.09 11.00
CA THR A 113 -23.04 -15.04 11.16
C THR A 113 -23.67 -13.82 10.54
N GLU A 114 -22.89 -12.78 10.32
CA GLU A 114 -23.42 -11.54 9.74
C GLU A 114 -23.61 -11.62 8.25
N THR A 115 -22.95 -12.55 7.64
CA THR A 115 -22.95 -12.64 6.18
C THR A 115 -24.03 -13.57 5.66
N GLU A 116 -24.76 -14.19 6.53
CA GLU A 116 -25.79 -15.14 6.12
C GLU A 116 -27.14 -14.51 5.79
#